data_99c83c574356033151c43c0d5c88f913
#
_entry.id   99c83c574356033151c43c0d5c88f913
#
_cell.length_a   1.000
_cell.length_b   1.000
_cell.length_c   1.000
_cell.angle_alpha   90.00
_cell.angle_beta   90.00
_cell.angle_gamma   90.00
#
_symmetry.space_group_name_H-M   'P 1'
#
loop_
_entity.id
_entity.type
_entity.pdbx_description
1 polymer ?
#
loop_
_entity_poly.entity_id
_entity_poly.type
_entity_poly.pdbx_seq_one_letter_code
_entity_poly.pdbx_strand_id
1 'polypeptide(L)'
;MPHGTRTGDDPSAAGQPPDRPAAGITTTGGSRAAARARLAGDRPWGRHATEAAMGIGLLALSWLLLADRTDRVPGWEADVFAAVNGLPGVLEWPLWPVMQLGTVPMFLIGGLFVYWLTRRPRPALATGTAVLLGWVVARVVKEAIQRGRPGALLDDVNLRTDGFFSGFGYVSGHTTVAFALATVLTAVLPGRWRFVPFPVAAVVGFARIYFGAHLPLDVLGGAGLGILCGLVASLAFGTIHPGRPAPDR
;
A
#
# COMPACT_ATOMS: atom_id res chain seq x y z
N MET A 1 -93.36 -10.94 27.48
CA MET A 1 -93.92 -12.32 27.52
C MET A 1 -94.08 -12.83 26.07
N PRO A 2 -93.92 -14.04 25.76
CA PRO A 2 -93.16 -15.14 26.44
C PRO A 2 -92.26 -15.98 25.51
N HIS A 3 -91.57 -16.91 26.13
CA HIS A 3 -91.12 -18.27 25.74
C HIS A 3 -90.16 -18.42 24.56
N GLY A 4 -89.10 -19.04 24.67
CA GLY A 4 -88.74 -20.32 25.38
C GLY A 4 -88.32 -21.31 24.37
N THR A 5 -87.25 -21.90 24.62
CA THR A 5 -86.96 -23.38 24.67
C THR A 5 -85.55 -23.70 24.15
N ARG A 6 -84.94 -24.40 25.07
CA ARG A 6 -83.76 -25.25 25.02
C ARG A 6 -83.74 -26.25 23.90
N THR A 7 -82.56 -26.62 23.56
CA THR A 7 -81.91 -28.00 23.45
C THR A 7 -80.96 -27.97 22.26
N GLY A 8 -79.82 -28.53 22.23
CA GLY A 8 -79.23 -29.64 22.92
C GLY A 8 -77.76 -29.73 22.55
N ASP A 9 -77.05 -30.27 23.49
CA ASP A 9 -75.63 -30.61 23.42
C ASP A 9 -75.31 -31.62 22.30
N ASP A 10 -74.25 -31.34 21.56
CA ASP A 10 -73.49 -32.42 20.88
C ASP A 10 -71.97 -32.16 21.07
N PRO A 11 -71.28 -32.98 21.86
CA PRO A 11 -69.83 -32.91 22.06
C PRO A 11 -69.13 -33.93 21.17
N SER A 12 -68.78 -33.59 19.97
CA SER A 12 -67.85 -34.44 19.20
C SER A 12 -67.30 -33.72 17.94
N ALA A 13 -66.30 -32.89 18.11
CA ALA A 13 -65.37 -32.57 17.05
C ALA A 13 -64.01 -32.27 17.66
N ALA A 14 -63.25 -33.34 17.89
CA ALA A 14 -61.85 -33.28 18.18
C ALA A 14 -61.11 -32.65 16.97
N GLY A 15 -60.70 -31.38 17.11
CA GLY A 15 -59.88 -30.70 16.16
C GLY A 15 -58.46 -31.27 16.12
N GLN A 16 -58.06 -31.76 14.94
CA GLN A 16 -56.69 -32.10 14.64
C GLN A 16 -55.76 -30.84 14.84
N PRO A 17 -54.59 -30.99 15.43
CA PRO A 17 -53.64 -29.91 15.48
C PRO A 17 -53.07 -29.63 14.07
N PRO A 18 -52.77 -28.36 13.72
CA PRO A 18 -52.22 -28.02 12.41
C PRO A 18 -50.86 -28.66 12.21
N ASP A 19 -50.64 -29.25 11.05
CA ASP A 19 -49.38 -29.77 10.56
C ASP A 19 -48.27 -28.75 10.76
N ARG A 20 -47.30 -29.07 11.58
CA ARG A 20 -46.02 -28.33 11.66
C ARG A 20 -45.28 -28.61 10.36
N PRO A 21 -44.90 -27.57 9.60
CA PRO A 21 -44.00 -27.77 8.47
C PRO A 21 -42.68 -28.36 8.98
N ALA A 22 -42.27 -29.44 8.36
CA ALA A 22 -40.98 -30.10 8.61
C ALA A 22 -39.86 -29.09 8.57
N ALA A 23 -39.13 -28.98 9.67
CA ALA A 23 -37.92 -28.17 9.79
C ALA A 23 -36.93 -28.68 8.74
N GLY A 24 -36.82 -27.95 7.64
CA GLY A 24 -35.81 -28.19 6.62
C GLY A 24 -34.42 -28.16 7.27
N ILE A 25 -33.70 -29.25 7.15
CA ILE A 25 -32.32 -29.40 7.51
C ILE A 25 -31.53 -28.45 6.60
N THR A 26 -31.42 -27.19 7.02
CA THR A 26 -30.52 -26.23 6.36
C THR A 26 -29.11 -26.68 6.62
N THR A 27 -28.44 -27.11 5.59
CA THR A 27 -27.08 -27.58 5.53
C THR A 27 -26.12 -26.55 6.16
N THR A 28 -25.68 -26.84 7.37
CA THR A 28 -24.66 -26.05 8.13
C THR A 28 -23.27 -26.03 7.46
N GLY A 29 -23.12 -26.68 6.29
CA GLY A 29 -21.87 -26.72 5.54
C GLY A 29 -21.52 -25.40 4.85
N GLY A 30 -22.51 -24.69 4.28
CA GLY A 30 -22.28 -23.41 3.59
C GLY A 30 -21.85 -22.27 4.51
N SER A 31 -22.40 -22.26 5.74
CA SER A 31 -22.06 -21.24 6.75
C SER A 31 -20.61 -21.35 7.25
N ARG A 32 -20.10 -22.57 7.44
CA ARG A 32 -18.72 -22.80 7.88
C ARG A 32 -17.69 -22.52 6.79
N ALA A 33 -18.00 -22.80 5.53
CA ALA A 33 -17.14 -22.45 4.39
C ALA A 33 -17.11 -20.94 4.17
N ALA A 34 -18.25 -20.25 4.24
CA ALA A 34 -18.32 -18.80 4.18
C ALA A 34 -17.62 -18.10 5.37
N ALA A 35 -17.74 -18.66 6.58
CA ALA A 35 -17.03 -18.17 7.76
C ALA A 35 -15.50 -18.39 7.65
N ARG A 36 -15.06 -19.55 7.13
CA ARG A 36 -13.64 -19.81 6.86
C ARG A 36 -13.08 -18.93 5.75
N ALA A 37 -13.83 -18.66 4.68
CA ALA A 37 -13.44 -17.75 3.61
C ALA A 37 -13.31 -16.29 4.12
N ARG A 38 -14.22 -15.86 5.01
CA ARG A 38 -14.12 -14.54 5.67
C ARG A 38 -12.95 -14.46 6.63
N LEU A 39 -12.63 -15.53 7.37
CA LEU A 39 -11.49 -15.59 8.28
C LEU A 39 -10.14 -15.71 7.56
N ALA A 40 -10.12 -16.27 6.35
CA ALA A 40 -8.91 -16.36 5.53
C ALA A 40 -8.60 -15.05 4.79
N GLY A 41 -9.62 -14.20 4.50
CA GLY A 41 -9.47 -12.95 3.76
C GLY A 41 -9.09 -11.72 4.60
N ASP A 42 -9.32 -11.75 5.91
CA ASP A 42 -9.24 -10.55 6.76
C ASP A 42 -8.40 -10.76 8.03
N ARG A 43 -7.22 -11.37 7.90
CA ARG A 43 -6.23 -11.29 8.99
C ARG A 43 -5.42 -10.00 8.80
N PRO A 44 -5.70 -8.92 9.55
CA PRO A 44 -4.94 -7.67 9.46
C PRO A 44 -3.43 -7.91 9.67
N TRP A 45 -3.08 -8.84 10.55
CA TRP A 45 -1.70 -9.27 10.83
C TRP A 45 -0.99 -9.92 9.65
N GLY A 46 -1.69 -10.69 8.79
CA GLY A 46 -1.07 -11.33 7.63
C GLY A 46 -0.55 -10.33 6.61
N ARG A 47 -1.30 -9.25 6.38
CA ARG A 47 -0.90 -8.18 5.47
C ARG A 47 0.31 -7.41 6.00
N HIS A 48 0.33 -7.05 7.29
CA HIS A 48 1.47 -6.36 7.89
C HIS A 48 2.73 -7.19 7.88
N ALA A 49 2.60 -8.49 8.16
CA ALA A 49 3.73 -9.41 8.06
C ALA A 49 4.28 -9.46 6.63
N THR A 50 3.41 -9.48 5.61
CA THR A 50 3.83 -9.46 4.21
C THR A 50 4.50 -8.13 3.84
N GLU A 51 3.90 -6.99 4.22
CA GLU A 51 4.49 -5.67 3.97
C GLU A 51 5.83 -5.51 4.71
N ALA A 52 5.92 -5.96 5.97
CA ALA A 52 7.16 -5.95 6.73
C ALA A 52 8.24 -6.84 6.08
N ALA A 53 7.89 -8.08 5.73
CA ALA A 53 8.80 -9.00 5.08
C ALA A 53 9.30 -8.47 3.73
N MET A 54 8.42 -7.88 2.93
CA MET A 54 8.77 -7.27 1.65
C MET A 54 9.68 -6.05 1.85
N GLY A 55 9.34 -5.15 2.77
CA GLY A 55 10.13 -3.96 3.06
C GLY A 55 11.53 -4.31 3.58
N ILE A 56 11.60 -5.22 4.57
CA ILE A 56 12.88 -5.71 5.12
C ILE A 56 13.67 -6.44 4.04
N GLY A 57 13.02 -7.32 3.27
CA GLY A 57 13.68 -8.10 2.21
C GLY A 57 14.30 -7.22 1.14
N LEU A 58 13.57 -6.23 0.63
CA LEU A 58 14.08 -5.29 -0.38
C LEU A 58 15.23 -4.44 0.18
N LEU A 59 15.09 -3.92 1.39
CA LEU A 59 16.13 -3.10 2.02
C LEU A 59 17.39 -3.94 2.30
N ALA A 60 17.23 -5.13 2.88
CA ALA A 60 18.34 -6.04 3.16
C ALA A 60 19.03 -6.52 1.87
N LEU A 61 18.26 -6.88 0.84
CA LEU A 61 18.81 -7.30 -0.45
C LEU A 61 19.62 -6.16 -1.08
N SER A 62 19.06 -4.94 -1.12
CA SER A 62 19.80 -3.79 -1.67
C SER A 62 21.07 -3.50 -0.89
N TRP A 63 21.03 -3.61 0.43
CA TRP A 63 22.18 -3.43 1.30
C TRP A 63 23.26 -4.50 1.10
N LEU A 64 22.87 -5.77 1.07
CA LEU A 64 23.80 -6.90 0.84
C LEU A 64 24.49 -6.81 -0.52
N LEU A 65 23.76 -6.36 -1.57
CA LEU A 65 24.32 -6.17 -2.90
C LEU A 65 25.20 -4.92 -3.00
N LEU A 66 24.94 -3.93 -2.13
CA LEU A 66 25.72 -2.70 -2.05
C LEU A 66 26.99 -2.85 -1.21
N ALA A 67 27.01 -3.74 -0.21
CA ALA A 67 28.06 -3.84 0.80
C ALA A 67 29.48 -3.72 0.20
N ASP A 68 30.30 -2.84 0.77
CA ASP A 68 31.66 -2.48 0.35
C ASP A 68 31.80 -1.93 -1.10
N ARG A 69 30.71 -1.41 -1.68
CA ARG A 69 30.68 -0.91 -3.08
C ARG A 69 30.06 0.47 -3.20
N THR A 70 30.24 1.33 -2.21
CA THR A 70 29.69 2.70 -2.22
C THR A 70 30.37 3.61 -3.24
N ASP A 71 31.62 3.31 -3.59
CA ASP A 71 32.51 4.01 -4.52
C ASP A 71 32.55 3.45 -5.94
N ARG A 72 31.87 2.31 -6.19
CA ARG A 72 31.86 1.65 -7.51
C ARG A 72 30.50 1.02 -7.81
N VAL A 73 30.20 0.86 -9.10
CA VAL A 73 28.96 0.24 -9.58
C VAL A 73 29.28 -1.15 -10.12
N PRO A 74 28.64 -2.23 -9.63
CA PRO A 74 28.76 -3.56 -10.21
C PRO A 74 28.34 -3.56 -11.68
N GLY A 75 29.00 -4.36 -12.54
CA GLY A 75 28.71 -4.39 -13.98
C GLY A 75 27.22 -4.61 -14.29
N TRP A 76 26.57 -5.59 -13.64
CA TRP A 76 25.14 -5.85 -13.83
C TRP A 76 24.25 -4.64 -13.48
N GLU A 77 24.63 -3.85 -12.45
CA GLU A 77 23.87 -2.67 -12.06
C GLU A 77 24.07 -1.52 -13.06
N ALA A 78 25.30 -1.39 -13.58
CA ALA A 78 25.63 -0.45 -14.65
C ALA A 78 24.87 -0.80 -15.95
N ASP A 79 24.79 -2.09 -16.30
CA ASP A 79 24.06 -2.56 -17.48
C ASP A 79 22.55 -2.26 -17.37
N VAL A 80 21.94 -2.55 -16.21
CA VAL A 80 20.53 -2.22 -15.95
C VAL A 80 20.30 -0.71 -15.98
N PHE A 81 21.22 0.06 -15.40
CA PHE A 81 21.15 1.52 -15.44
C PHE A 81 21.22 2.03 -16.88
N ALA A 82 22.21 1.59 -17.65
CA ALA A 82 22.40 2.02 -19.05
C ALA A 82 21.19 1.66 -19.92
N ALA A 83 20.63 0.45 -19.76
CA ALA A 83 19.44 0.02 -20.48
C ALA A 83 18.22 0.93 -20.23
N VAL A 84 18.01 1.37 -18.99
CA VAL A 84 16.88 2.25 -18.65
C VAL A 84 17.19 3.71 -18.99
N ASN A 85 18.38 4.19 -18.65
CA ASN A 85 18.80 5.57 -18.90
C ASN A 85 19.00 5.85 -20.38
N GLY A 86 19.30 4.83 -21.22
CA GLY A 86 19.41 4.93 -22.67
C GLY A 86 18.08 4.96 -23.44
N LEU A 87 16.92 4.80 -22.78
CA LEU A 87 15.62 4.83 -23.44
C LEU A 87 15.33 6.20 -24.10
N PRO A 88 14.47 6.23 -25.14
CA PRO A 88 14.17 7.45 -25.89
C PRO A 88 13.64 8.61 -25.05
N GLY A 89 14.04 9.86 -25.37
CA GLY A 89 13.67 11.08 -24.64
C GLY A 89 12.16 11.37 -24.61
N VAL A 90 11.38 10.81 -25.53
CA VAL A 90 9.91 10.95 -25.55
C VAL A 90 9.24 10.50 -24.24
N LEU A 91 9.86 9.59 -23.50
CA LEU A 91 9.35 9.11 -22.20
C LEU A 91 9.47 10.15 -21.08
N GLU A 92 10.21 11.24 -21.25
CA GLU A 92 10.29 12.32 -20.27
C GLU A 92 8.91 12.91 -19.99
N TRP A 93 8.10 13.13 -21.02
CA TRP A 93 6.78 13.74 -20.90
C TRP A 93 5.83 12.96 -19.97
N PRO A 94 5.62 11.64 -20.13
CA PRO A 94 4.75 10.89 -19.23
C PRO A 94 5.41 10.56 -17.88
N LEU A 95 6.73 10.40 -17.80
CA LEU A 95 7.41 10.02 -16.57
C LEU A 95 7.60 11.20 -15.61
N TRP A 96 7.78 12.41 -16.12
CA TRP A 96 7.98 13.59 -15.28
C TRP A 96 6.82 13.84 -14.29
N PRO A 97 5.53 13.92 -14.69
CA PRO A 97 4.44 14.13 -13.75
C PRO A 97 4.26 12.97 -12.76
N VAL A 98 4.48 11.72 -13.20
CA VAL A 98 4.39 10.56 -12.29
C VAL A 98 5.50 10.62 -11.24
N MET A 99 6.71 11.04 -11.61
CA MET A 99 7.82 11.21 -10.68
C MET A 99 7.51 12.19 -9.55
N GLN A 100 6.66 13.21 -9.79
CA GLN A 100 6.28 14.19 -8.77
C GLN A 100 5.52 13.56 -7.58
N LEU A 101 4.91 12.38 -7.76
CA LEU A 101 4.31 11.63 -6.65
C LEU A 101 5.31 11.19 -5.59
N GLY A 102 6.60 11.20 -5.91
CA GLY A 102 7.71 10.93 -4.99
C GLY A 102 8.26 12.18 -4.27
N THR A 103 7.64 13.35 -4.42
CA THR A 103 8.13 14.61 -3.81
C THR A 103 7.55 14.87 -2.44
N VAL A 104 8.25 15.70 -1.65
CA VAL A 104 7.82 16.05 -0.28
C VAL A 104 6.42 16.67 -0.22
N PRO A 105 6.00 17.57 -1.14
CA PRO A 105 4.64 18.12 -1.10
C PRO A 105 3.52 17.08 -1.04
N MET A 106 3.80 15.82 -1.39
CA MET A 106 2.84 14.73 -1.27
C MET A 106 2.39 14.43 0.16
N PHE A 107 3.08 14.94 1.20
CA PHE A 107 2.58 14.83 2.57
C PHE A 107 1.24 15.59 2.77
N LEU A 108 1.08 16.74 2.15
CA LEU A 108 -0.17 17.50 2.17
C LEU A 108 -1.15 16.98 1.11
N ILE A 109 -0.72 16.90 -0.13
CA ILE A 109 -1.58 16.52 -1.27
C ILE A 109 -2.13 15.11 -1.06
N GLY A 110 -1.28 14.14 -0.72
CA GLY A 110 -1.68 12.77 -0.44
C GLY A 110 -2.57 12.68 0.82
N GLY A 111 -2.21 13.40 1.88
CA GLY A 111 -3.02 13.48 3.10
C GLY A 111 -4.41 14.06 2.85
N LEU A 112 -4.51 15.19 2.14
CA LEU A 112 -5.77 15.81 1.76
C LEU A 112 -6.61 14.91 0.84
N PHE A 113 -5.99 14.26 -0.13
CA PHE A 113 -6.67 13.30 -1.00
C PHE A 113 -7.25 12.14 -0.20
N VAL A 114 -6.48 11.55 0.72
CA VAL A 114 -6.96 10.47 1.58
C VAL A 114 -8.06 10.96 2.52
N TYR A 115 -7.96 12.19 3.05
CA TYR A 115 -9.04 12.78 3.84
C TYR A 115 -10.32 12.98 3.01
N TRP A 116 -10.17 13.50 1.81
CA TRP A 116 -11.31 13.68 0.89
C TRP A 116 -11.99 12.34 0.56
N LEU A 117 -11.21 11.30 0.34
CA LEU A 117 -11.70 9.96 -0.01
C LEU A 117 -12.38 9.27 1.18
N THR A 118 -11.82 9.38 2.39
CA THR A 118 -12.25 8.58 3.55
C THR A 118 -13.11 9.36 4.53
N ARG A 119 -13.03 10.70 4.49
CA ARG A 119 -13.60 11.62 5.50
C ARG A 119 -13.11 11.31 6.93
N ARG A 120 -11.96 10.66 7.05
CA ARG A 120 -11.36 10.29 8.34
C ARG A 120 -9.99 10.93 8.50
N PRO A 121 -9.71 11.60 9.64
CA PRO A 121 -8.40 12.26 9.84
C PRO A 121 -7.26 11.26 10.05
N ARG A 122 -7.50 10.13 10.69
CA ARG A 122 -6.44 9.14 10.98
C ARG A 122 -5.70 8.63 9.73
N PRO A 123 -6.37 8.14 8.67
CA PRO A 123 -5.69 7.75 7.44
C PRO A 123 -4.95 8.90 6.76
N ALA A 124 -5.51 10.10 6.80
CA ALA A 124 -4.87 11.29 6.24
C ALA A 124 -3.58 11.65 6.98
N LEU A 125 -3.60 11.64 8.32
CA LEU A 125 -2.43 11.84 9.15
C LEU A 125 -1.39 10.73 8.95
N ALA A 126 -1.82 9.46 8.85
CA ALA A 126 -0.93 8.36 8.52
C ALA A 126 -0.21 8.59 7.19
N THR A 127 -0.93 9.06 6.17
CA THR A 127 -0.36 9.36 4.86
C THR A 127 0.70 10.47 4.95
N GLY A 128 0.39 11.59 5.58
CA GLY A 128 1.33 12.69 5.78
C GLY A 128 2.56 12.26 6.58
N THR A 129 2.35 11.52 7.67
CA THR A 129 3.43 10.99 8.51
C THR A 129 4.31 10.00 7.75
N ALA A 130 3.73 9.09 6.96
CA ALA A 130 4.49 8.13 6.16
C ALA A 130 5.44 8.81 5.18
N VAL A 131 4.95 9.85 4.48
CA VAL A 131 5.74 10.63 3.52
C VAL A 131 6.86 11.39 4.22
N LEU A 132 6.56 12.10 5.30
CA LEU A 132 7.56 12.88 6.04
C LEU A 132 8.60 11.97 6.70
N LEU A 133 8.17 10.88 7.34
CA LEU A 133 9.06 9.89 7.93
C LEU A 133 9.99 9.30 6.87
N GLY A 134 9.43 8.87 5.74
CA GLY A 134 10.22 8.32 4.62
C GLY A 134 11.26 9.30 4.10
N TRP A 135 10.87 10.57 3.93
CA TRP A 135 11.79 11.61 3.49
C TRP A 135 12.92 11.87 4.50
N VAL A 136 12.58 11.99 5.79
CA VAL A 136 13.57 12.24 6.85
C VAL A 136 14.53 11.06 6.97
N VAL A 137 14.02 9.83 7.05
CA VAL A 137 14.85 8.64 7.20
C VAL A 137 15.73 8.43 5.97
N ALA A 138 15.20 8.66 4.74
CA ALA A 138 16.01 8.58 3.53
C ALA A 138 17.18 9.58 3.55
N ARG A 139 17.01 10.79 4.11
CA ARG A 139 18.11 11.74 4.27
C ARG A 139 19.17 11.24 5.26
N VAL A 140 18.72 10.73 6.40
CA VAL A 140 19.65 10.16 7.41
C VAL A 140 20.47 9.02 6.80
N VAL A 141 19.82 8.10 6.07
CA VAL A 141 20.50 6.99 5.40
C VAL A 141 21.50 7.49 4.35
N LYS A 142 21.16 8.53 3.58
CA LYS A 142 22.06 9.13 2.59
C LYS A 142 23.34 9.65 3.24
N GLU A 143 23.21 10.38 4.32
CA GLU A 143 24.36 10.94 5.05
C GLU A 143 25.21 9.83 5.72
N ALA A 144 24.60 8.74 6.14
CA ALA A 144 25.31 7.62 6.75
C ALA A 144 26.05 6.75 5.73
N ILE A 145 25.49 6.54 4.53
CA ILE A 145 26.04 5.60 3.53
C ILE A 145 26.95 6.30 2.52
N GLN A 146 26.65 7.54 2.17
CA GLN A 146 27.44 8.42 1.28
C GLN A 146 27.76 7.83 -0.10
N ARG A 147 26.88 6.97 -0.63
CA ARG A 147 27.04 6.43 -2.00
C ARG A 147 26.96 7.54 -3.03
N GLY A 148 27.88 7.57 -3.98
CA GLY A 148 27.85 8.47 -5.13
C GLY A 148 26.58 8.30 -5.99
N ARG A 149 26.22 9.34 -6.71
CA ARG A 149 25.15 9.30 -7.73
C ARG A 149 25.69 8.75 -9.05
N PRO A 150 24.81 8.34 -10.01
CA PRO A 150 25.25 7.81 -11.29
C PRO A 150 26.32 8.68 -11.97
N GLY A 151 26.13 10.00 -12.09
CA GLY A 151 27.07 10.90 -12.73
C GLY A 151 28.41 11.11 -12.00
N ALA A 152 28.57 10.59 -10.76
CA ALA A 152 29.83 10.57 -10.04
C ALA A 152 30.53 9.20 -10.13
N LEU A 153 29.82 8.15 -10.57
CA LEU A 153 30.30 6.77 -10.56
C LEU A 153 30.37 6.13 -11.96
N LEU A 154 29.72 6.74 -12.97
CA LEU A 154 29.64 6.27 -14.35
C LEU A 154 29.95 7.44 -15.29
N ASP A 155 30.65 7.13 -16.41
CA ASP A 155 31.07 8.14 -17.38
C ASP A 155 29.93 8.54 -18.32
N ASP A 156 29.09 7.58 -18.74
CA ASP A 156 28.00 7.80 -19.71
C ASP A 156 26.65 7.86 -18.98
N VAL A 157 26.24 9.06 -18.58
CA VAL A 157 24.94 9.28 -17.91
C VAL A 157 24.13 10.35 -18.63
N ASN A 158 22.96 9.96 -19.15
CA ASN A 158 22.00 10.92 -19.69
C ASN A 158 21.23 11.60 -18.54
N LEU A 159 21.70 12.76 -18.11
CA LEU A 159 20.98 13.62 -17.16
C LEU A 159 19.86 14.36 -17.87
N ARG A 160 18.59 14.00 -17.61
CA ARG A 160 17.41 14.53 -18.32
C ARG A 160 16.67 15.63 -17.56
N THR A 161 17.18 16.10 -16.45
CA THR A 161 16.59 17.21 -15.72
C THR A 161 17.68 18.22 -15.42
N ASP A 162 17.37 19.51 -15.51
CA ASP A 162 18.22 20.61 -15.08
C ASP A 162 18.38 20.67 -13.55
N GLY A 163 17.87 19.67 -12.85
CA GLY A 163 17.91 19.57 -11.39
C GLY A 163 19.30 19.24 -10.89
N PHE A 164 19.81 20.08 -10.01
CA PHE A 164 20.99 19.78 -9.20
C PHE A 164 20.79 18.46 -8.46
N PHE A 165 21.35 17.38 -8.99
CA PHE A 165 21.48 16.14 -8.27
C PHE A 165 22.66 16.21 -7.28
N SER A 166 22.59 17.19 -6.37
CA SER A 166 23.57 17.31 -5.29
C SER A 166 23.34 16.23 -4.22
N GLY A 167 24.39 15.89 -3.51
CA GLY A 167 24.37 14.92 -2.41
C GLY A 167 24.39 13.45 -2.85
N PHE A 168 24.14 12.56 -1.91
CA PHE A 168 24.33 11.12 -2.05
C PHE A 168 23.16 10.39 -2.74
N GLY A 169 23.46 9.23 -3.33
CA GLY A 169 22.50 8.41 -4.08
C GLY A 169 21.60 7.53 -3.18
N TYR A 170 22.22 6.70 -2.35
CA TYR A 170 21.51 5.68 -1.58
C TYR A 170 20.88 6.22 -0.29
N VAL A 171 19.62 6.05 -0.08
CA VAL A 171 18.54 5.45 -0.88
C VAL A 171 17.82 6.53 -1.69
N SER A 172 17.05 6.14 -2.75
CA SER A 172 16.25 7.09 -3.51
C SER A 172 15.11 7.69 -2.68
N GLY A 173 15.18 8.99 -2.38
CA GLY A 173 14.15 9.68 -1.60
C GLY A 173 12.77 9.71 -2.27
N HIS A 174 12.70 9.96 -3.59
CA HIS A 174 11.45 9.91 -4.35
C HIS A 174 10.80 8.53 -4.29
N THR A 175 11.60 7.48 -4.46
CA THR A 175 11.10 6.11 -4.37
C THR A 175 10.61 5.79 -2.96
N THR A 176 11.35 6.23 -1.93
CA THR A 176 10.93 6.05 -0.53
C THR A 176 9.58 6.71 -0.26
N VAL A 177 9.40 7.95 -0.67
CA VAL A 177 8.14 8.69 -0.52
C VAL A 177 7.00 8.00 -1.28
N ALA A 178 7.22 7.62 -2.53
CA ALA A 178 6.20 6.97 -3.36
C ALA A 178 5.75 5.63 -2.78
N PHE A 179 6.67 4.79 -2.29
CA PHE A 179 6.34 3.51 -1.68
C PHE A 179 5.72 3.67 -0.28
N ALA A 180 6.11 4.68 0.50
CA ALA A 180 5.44 5.01 1.76
C ALA A 180 3.98 5.42 1.53
N LEU A 181 3.74 6.28 0.55
CA LEU A 181 2.39 6.66 0.11
C LEU A 181 1.60 5.45 -0.38
N ALA A 182 2.20 4.60 -1.24
CA ALA A 182 1.56 3.41 -1.77
C ALA A 182 1.12 2.43 -0.68
N THR A 183 1.94 2.23 0.35
CA THR A 183 1.62 1.34 1.48
C THR A 183 0.37 1.81 2.22
N VAL A 184 0.25 3.11 2.52
CA VAL A 184 -0.95 3.64 3.18
C VAL A 184 -2.16 3.60 2.24
N LEU A 185 -2.02 4.00 0.97
CA LEU A 185 -3.11 3.99 0.00
C LEU A 185 -3.67 2.59 -0.24
N THR A 186 -2.82 1.57 -0.29
CA THR A 186 -3.27 0.17 -0.41
C THR A 186 -4.16 -0.25 0.75
N ALA A 187 -3.99 0.34 1.95
CA ALA A 187 -4.86 0.11 3.10
C ALA A 187 -6.22 0.78 2.99
N VAL A 188 -6.29 1.89 2.27
CA VAL A 188 -7.45 2.79 2.25
C VAL A 188 -8.33 2.58 1.02
N LEU A 189 -7.72 2.24 -0.12
CA LEU A 189 -8.44 2.10 -1.39
C LEU A 189 -9.31 0.83 -1.43
N PRO A 190 -10.54 0.93 -1.93
CA PRO A 190 -11.47 -0.19 -2.00
C PRO A 190 -11.19 -1.13 -3.18
N GLY A 191 -11.55 -2.40 -3.02
CA GLY A 191 -11.57 -3.40 -4.08
C GLY A 191 -10.27 -3.52 -4.87
N ARG A 192 -10.36 -3.52 -6.20
CA ARG A 192 -9.21 -3.66 -7.11
C ARG A 192 -8.26 -2.44 -7.11
N TRP A 193 -8.73 -1.27 -6.73
CA TRP A 193 -7.93 -0.05 -6.72
C TRP A 193 -6.77 -0.10 -5.72
N ARG A 194 -6.86 -0.95 -4.71
CA ARG A 194 -5.77 -1.17 -3.75
C ARG A 194 -4.48 -1.73 -4.38
N PHE A 195 -4.55 -2.31 -5.56
CA PHE A 195 -3.37 -2.86 -6.25
C PHE A 195 -2.65 -1.84 -7.13
N VAL A 196 -3.23 -0.66 -7.35
CA VAL A 196 -2.68 0.39 -8.22
C VAL A 196 -1.48 1.14 -7.60
N PRO A 197 -1.45 1.46 -6.29
CA PRO A 197 -0.41 2.31 -5.73
C PRO A 197 1.02 1.77 -5.88
N PHE A 198 1.24 0.46 -5.69
CA PHE A 198 2.57 -0.13 -5.81
C PHE A 198 3.14 -0.08 -7.24
N PRO A 199 2.41 -0.48 -8.30
CA PRO A 199 2.85 -0.25 -9.67
C PRO A 199 3.18 1.21 -9.98
N VAL A 200 2.37 2.16 -9.51
CA VAL A 200 2.64 3.60 -9.69
C VAL A 200 3.94 4.00 -8.98
N ALA A 201 4.16 3.54 -7.75
CA ALA A 201 5.40 3.78 -7.02
C ALA A 201 6.62 3.15 -7.71
N ALA A 202 6.45 1.97 -8.32
CA ALA A 202 7.50 1.34 -9.13
C ALA A 202 7.84 2.18 -10.38
N VAL A 203 6.83 2.79 -11.04
CA VAL A 203 7.07 3.73 -12.14
C VAL A 203 7.82 4.97 -11.67
N VAL A 204 7.57 5.49 -10.45
CA VAL A 204 8.37 6.56 -9.86
C VAL A 204 9.84 6.12 -9.70
N GLY A 205 10.08 4.93 -9.18
CA GLY A 205 11.44 4.37 -9.05
C GLY A 205 12.14 4.21 -10.42
N PHE A 206 11.43 3.67 -11.41
CA PHE A 206 11.90 3.55 -12.78
C PHE A 206 12.27 4.93 -13.37
N ALA A 207 11.41 5.92 -13.17
CA ALA A 207 11.67 7.28 -13.62
C ALA A 207 12.96 7.85 -13.00
N ARG A 208 13.28 7.53 -11.74
CA ARG A 208 14.54 8.00 -11.11
C ARG A 208 15.79 7.44 -11.77
N ILE A 209 15.75 6.20 -12.29
CA ILE A 209 16.83 5.61 -13.08
C ILE A 209 16.85 6.24 -14.47
N TYR A 210 15.70 6.34 -15.11
CA TYR A 210 15.55 6.94 -16.45
C TYR A 210 16.09 8.37 -16.52
N PHE A 211 15.78 9.21 -15.54
CA PHE A 211 16.28 10.58 -15.46
C PHE A 211 17.77 10.68 -15.05
N GLY A 212 18.47 9.59 -14.81
CA GLY A 212 19.89 9.57 -14.44
C GLY A 212 20.18 9.98 -13.00
N ALA A 213 19.16 10.00 -12.12
CA ALA A 213 19.27 10.52 -10.78
C ALA A 213 19.72 9.48 -9.74
N HIS A 214 19.42 8.21 -9.96
CA HIS A 214 19.65 7.11 -9.03
C HIS A 214 20.01 5.81 -9.75
N LEU A 215 20.82 4.99 -9.10
CA LEU A 215 21.13 3.62 -9.51
C LEU A 215 20.02 2.64 -9.10
N PRO A 216 19.92 1.46 -9.74
CA PRO A 216 18.93 0.43 -9.41
C PRO A 216 18.88 0.06 -7.92
N LEU A 217 20.02 -0.12 -7.26
CA LEU A 217 20.07 -0.46 -5.83
C LEU A 217 19.56 0.68 -4.92
N ASP A 218 19.73 1.94 -5.32
CA ASP A 218 19.18 3.10 -4.60
C ASP A 218 17.64 3.07 -4.62
N VAL A 219 17.08 2.67 -5.77
CA VAL A 219 15.64 2.54 -5.96
C VAL A 219 15.10 1.35 -5.16
N LEU A 220 15.78 0.21 -5.20
CA LEU A 220 15.38 -0.99 -4.45
C LEU A 220 15.39 -0.73 -2.93
N GLY A 221 16.45 -0.12 -2.42
CA GLY A 221 16.55 0.30 -1.02
C GLY A 221 15.49 1.31 -0.63
N GLY A 222 15.23 2.29 -1.53
CA GLY A 222 14.17 3.28 -1.35
C GLY A 222 12.77 2.66 -1.28
N ALA A 223 12.49 1.66 -2.10
CA ALA A 223 11.22 0.92 -2.08
C ALA A 223 11.04 0.19 -0.73
N GLY A 224 12.06 -0.55 -0.28
CA GLY A 224 12.02 -1.25 1.00
C GLY A 224 11.81 -0.30 2.18
N LEU A 225 12.59 0.79 2.23
CA LEU A 225 12.47 1.80 3.28
C LEU A 225 11.09 2.48 3.28
N GLY A 226 10.56 2.80 2.09
CA GLY A 226 9.25 3.41 1.95
C GLY A 226 8.12 2.52 2.48
N ILE A 227 8.14 1.23 2.15
CA ILE A 227 7.18 0.25 2.68
C ILE A 227 7.21 0.23 4.21
N LEU A 228 8.39 0.17 4.81
CA LEU A 228 8.54 0.16 6.27
C LEU A 228 8.02 1.44 6.92
N CYS A 229 8.33 2.62 6.35
CA CYS A 229 7.83 3.90 6.84
C CYS A 229 6.29 3.99 6.73
N GLY A 230 5.72 3.53 5.62
CA GLY A 230 4.27 3.45 5.42
C GLY A 230 3.60 2.51 6.41
N LEU A 231 4.21 1.36 6.67
CA LEU A 231 3.73 0.39 7.65
C LEU A 231 3.75 0.97 9.08
N VAL A 232 4.87 1.58 9.49
CA VAL A 232 5.00 2.22 10.81
C VAL A 232 3.93 3.30 11.01
N ALA A 233 3.74 4.17 10.03
CA ALA A 233 2.71 5.20 10.09
C ALA A 233 1.30 4.59 10.15
N SER A 234 1.02 3.55 9.35
CA SER A 234 -0.25 2.84 9.36
C SER A 234 -0.56 2.20 10.70
N LEU A 235 0.43 1.60 11.35
CA LEU A 235 0.30 1.02 12.69
C LEU A 235 0.07 2.10 13.76
N ALA A 236 0.85 3.19 13.72
CA ALA A 236 0.75 4.29 14.68
C ALA A 236 -0.63 4.97 14.68
N PHE A 237 -1.26 5.11 13.53
CA PHE A 237 -2.58 5.75 13.41
C PHE A 237 -3.75 4.75 13.37
N GLY A 238 -3.48 3.45 13.45
CA GLY A 238 -4.53 2.41 13.44
C GLY A 238 -5.40 2.48 12.18
N THR A 239 -4.81 2.77 11.00
CA THR A 239 -5.55 2.99 9.75
C THR A 239 -6.12 1.71 9.13
N ILE A 240 -6.01 0.59 9.81
CA ILE A 240 -6.17 -0.74 9.28
C ILE A 240 -7.43 -1.41 9.79
N HIS A 241 -8.58 -0.85 9.44
CA HIS A 241 -9.85 -1.59 9.46
C HIS A 241 -10.80 -1.08 8.36
N PRO A 242 -10.74 -1.63 7.12
CA PRO A 242 -11.88 -1.57 6.24
C PRO A 242 -12.90 -2.61 6.75
N GLY A 243 -13.74 -2.29 7.71
CA GLY A 243 -14.72 -3.28 8.19
C GLY A 243 -15.45 -2.95 9.47
N ARG A 244 -15.09 -1.90 10.19
CA ARG A 244 -15.92 -1.45 11.31
C ARG A 244 -16.84 -0.35 10.82
N PRO A 245 -18.17 -0.59 10.73
CA PRO A 245 -19.13 0.48 10.55
C PRO A 245 -18.88 1.53 11.64
N ALA A 246 -19.00 2.81 11.28
CA ALA A 246 -19.01 3.86 12.29
C ALA A 246 -20.11 3.53 13.32
N PRO A 247 -19.86 3.70 14.63
CA PRO A 247 -20.95 3.62 15.59
C PRO A 247 -21.98 4.69 15.17
N ASP A 248 -23.21 4.25 14.96
CA ASP A 248 -24.34 5.12 14.69
C ASP A 248 -24.41 6.18 15.81
N ARG A 249 -24.36 7.45 15.40
CA ARG A 249 -24.59 8.59 16.30
C ARG A 249 -26.03 9.01 16.20
#